data_51a650df0a1f9242ab71bb92061e91d5
#
_entry.id   51a650df0a1f9242ab71bb92061e91d5
#
_cell.length_a   1.000
_cell.length_b   1.000
_cell.length_c   1.000
_cell.angle_alpha   90.00
_cell.angle_beta   90.00
_cell.angle_gamma   90.00
#
_symmetry.space_group_name_H-M   'P 1'
#
loop_
_entity.id
_entity.type
_entity.pdbx_description
1 polymer ?
#
loop_
_entity_poly.entity_id
_entity_poly.type
_entity_poly.pdbx_seq_one_letter_code
_entity_poly.pdbx_strand_id
1 'polypeptide(L)'
;MGAAKDIVEHAGVPRFLFSDFPLGNSCGRPHEPNTQRFTLNLALKVLESAVGPRTTVQSPLRWNEDGDWKLDYNNLARMAPDEIARRRAEFDRIKQTALRQRQVAGVA
;
A
#
# COMPACT_ATOMS: atom_id res chain seq x y z
N MET A 1 3.30 4.76 -8.23
CA MET A 1 2.45 3.56 -8.10
C MET A 1 2.00 3.35 -6.68
N GLY A 2 0.84 2.79 -6.48
CA GLY A 2 0.28 2.59 -5.14
C GLY A 2 -1.08 1.88 -5.14
N ALA A 3 -1.63 1.68 -3.95
CA ALA A 3 -2.88 0.96 -3.70
C ALA A 3 -3.98 1.83 -3.05
N ALA A 4 -3.74 3.12 -2.83
CA ALA A 4 -4.69 4.06 -2.24
C ALA A 4 -5.11 5.11 -3.28
N LYS A 5 -6.02 4.72 -4.18
CA LYS A 5 -6.45 5.52 -5.33
C LYS A 5 -7.07 6.86 -4.93
N ASP A 6 -8.00 6.86 -4.00
CA ASP A 6 -8.73 8.03 -3.53
C ASP A 6 -7.81 9.11 -2.96
N ILE A 7 -6.89 8.71 -2.10
CA ILE A 7 -5.92 9.63 -1.46
C ILE A 7 -4.98 10.24 -2.49
N VAL A 8 -4.45 9.42 -3.40
CA VAL A 8 -3.49 9.86 -4.41
C VAL A 8 -4.14 10.77 -5.45
N GLU A 9 -5.34 10.44 -5.90
CA GLU A 9 -6.09 11.30 -6.83
C GLU A 9 -6.47 12.63 -6.18
N HIS A 10 -6.87 12.62 -4.93
CA HIS A 10 -7.15 13.84 -4.17
C HIS A 10 -5.92 14.75 -4.06
N ALA A 11 -4.74 14.18 -3.85
CA ALA A 11 -3.48 14.93 -3.83
C ALA A 11 -3.11 15.53 -5.19
N GLY A 12 -3.67 15.04 -6.28
CA GLY A 12 -3.48 15.60 -7.63
C GLY A 12 -2.12 15.30 -8.23
N VAL A 13 -1.57 14.11 -7.99
CA VAL A 13 -0.30 13.69 -8.59
C VAL A 13 -0.37 13.65 -10.12
N PRO A 14 0.71 13.98 -10.83
CA PRO A 14 0.69 14.08 -12.29
C PRO A 14 0.49 12.73 -12.99
N ARG A 15 1.04 11.65 -12.44
CA ARG A 15 0.93 10.30 -12.98
C ARG A 15 0.81 9.29 -11.86
N PHE A 16 -0.10 8.34 -12.01
CA PHE A 16 -0.33 7.31 -11.01
C PHE A 16 -0.71 5.97 -11.63
N LEU A 17 -0.01 4.92 -11.24
CA LEU A 17 -0.43 3.55 -11.47
C LEU A 17 -1.12 3.03 -10.21
N PHE A 18 -2.39 2.73 -10.31
CA PHE A 18 -3.17 2.11 -9.26
C PHE A 18 -3.16 0.59 -9.41
N SER A 19 -2.77 -0.10 -8.34
CA SER A 19 -2.90 -1.55 -8.18
C SER A 19 -3.90 -1.83 -7.08
N ASP A 20 -4.97 -2.57 -7.40
CA ASP A 20 -5.99 -2.95 -6.42
C ASP A 20 -5.49 -4.10 -5.55
N PHE A 21 -4.50 -3.79 -4.72
CA PHE A 21 -3.80 -4.68 -3.82
C PHE A 21 -3.92 -4.20 -2.38
N PRO A 22 -3.69 -5.07 -1.38
CA PRO A 22 -3.62 -4.64 0.01
C PRO A 22 -2.55 -3.57 0.22
N LEU A 23 -2.82 -2.58 1.07
CA LEU A 23 -1.85 -1.54 1.42
C LEU A 23 -0.54 -2.18 1.92
N GLY A 24 0.57 -1.61 1.49
CA GLY A 24 1.90 -2.15 1.76
C GLY A 24 2.43 -3.10 0.67
N ASN A 25 1.59 -3.49 -0.30
CA ASN A 25 1.95 -4.40 -1.40
C ASN A 25 1.85 -3.71 -2.77
N SER A 26 2.16 -2.45 -2.85
CA SER A 26 1.95 -1.62 -4.06
C SER A 26 2.73 -2.09 -5.29
N CYS A 27 3.82 -2.83 -5.10
CA CYS A 27 4.65 -3.32 -6.20
C CYS A 27 4.26 -4.72 -6.68
N GLY A 28 3.41 -5.42 -5.96
CA GLY A 28 3.00 -6.79 -6.30
C GLY A 28 3.05 -7.72 -5.11
N ARG A 29 2.79 -9.00 -5.35
CA ARG A 29 2.77 -10.00 -4.30
C ARG A 29 4.18 -10.29 -3.77
N PRO A 30 4.34 -10.49 -2.45
CA PRO A 30 5.60 -10.96 -1.88
C PRO A 30 6.04 -12.26 -2.53
N HIS A 31 7.34 -12.40 -2.76
CA HIS A 31 7.96 -13.60 -3.34
C HIS A 31 7.47 -14.00 -4.75
N GLU A 32 6.82 -13.08 -5.46
CA GLU A 32 6.38 -13.26 -6.86
C GLU A 32 7.07 -12.26 -7.80
N PRO A 33 8.29 -12.55 -8.27
CA PRO A 33 9.04 -11.63 -9.14
C PRO A 33 8.29 -11.22 -10.41
N ASN A 34 7.47 -12.11 -10.96
CA ASN A 34 6.71 -11.84 -12.18
C ASN A 34 5.68 -10.74 -12.01
N THR A 35 4.91 -10.75 -10.91
CA THR A 35 3.93 -9.70 -10.63
C THR A 35 4.61 -8.38 -10.32
N GLN A 36 5.72 -8.40 -9.61
CA GLN A 36 6.53 -7.23 -9.30
C GLN A 36 7.12 -6.60 -10.55
N ARG A 37 7.68 -7.41 -11.43
CA ARG A 37 8.24 -6.96 -12.71
C ARG A 37 7.17 -6.36 -13.62
N PHE A 38 6.02 -7.01 -13.72
CA PHE A 38 4.88 -6.50 -14.48
C PHE A 38 4.45 -5.12 -13.98
N THR A 39 4.29 -4.98 -12.68
CA THR A 39 3.85 -3.71 -12.05
C THR A 39 4.87 -2.60 -12.29
N LEU A 40 6.15 -2.86 -12.11
CA LEU A 40 7.21 -1.88 -12.36
C LEU A 40 7.26 -1.47 -13.83
N ASN A 41 7.22 -2.43 -14.75
CA ASN A 41 7.22 -2.15 -16.18
C ASN A 41 6.01 -1.31 -16.60
N LEU A 42 4.83 -1.60 -16.06
CA LEU A 42 3.63 -0.83 -16.32
C LEU A 42 3.76 0.60 -15.77
N ALA A 43 4.33 0.77 -14.57
CA ALA A 43 4.59 2.09 -14.00
C ALA A 43 5.52 2.93 -14.89
N LEU A 44 6.57 2.34 -15.42
CA LEU A 44 7.48 3.01 -16.36
C LEU A 44 6.79 3.38 -17.67
N LYS A 45 5.91 2.52 -18.19
CA LYS A 45 5.10 2.83 -19.37
C LYS A 45 4.14 3.99 -19.12
N VAL A 46 3.52 4.05 -17.96
CA VAL A 46 2.66 5.18 -17.57
C VAL A 46 3.48 6.48 -17.50
N LEU A 47 4.68 6.41 -16.98
CA LEU A 47 5.59 7.56 -16.93
C LEU A 47 5.89 8.11 -18.32
N GLU A 48 6.12 7.24 -19.30
CA GLU A 48 6.46 7.63 -20.68
C GLU A 48 5.24 8.07 -21.51
N SER A 49 4.09 7.45 -21.30
CA SER A 49 2.92 7.54 -22.20
C SER A 49 1.77 8.38 -21.69
N ALA A 50 1.83 8.92 -20.48
CA ALA A 50 0.76 9.75 -19.95
C ALA A 50 0.54 10.99 -20.81
N VAL A 51 -0.70 11.18 -21.28
CA VAL A 51 -1.05 12.24 -22.23
C VAL A 51 -1.27 13.61 -21.59
N GLY A 52 -1.30 13.69 -20.26
CA GLY A 52 -1.54 14.94 -19.54
C GLY A 52 -1.40 14.77 -18.03
N PRO A 53 -1.59 15.87 -17.27
CA PRO A 53 -1.53 15.83 -15.82
C PRO A 53 -2.69 15.03 -15.24
N ARG A 54 -2.52 14.54 -14.01
CA ARG A 54 -3.53 13.77 -13.26
C ARG A 54 -3.98 12.49 -13.99
N THR A 55 -3.05 11.84 -14.68
CA THR A 55 -3.32 10.57 -15.37
C THR A 55 -3.21 9.43 -14.38
N THR A 56 -4.31 8.70 -14.19
CA THR A 56 -4.37 7.46 -13.40
C THR A 56 -4.64 6.28 -14.33
N VAL A 57 -3.80 5.26 -14.25
CA VAL A 57 -3.97 3.99 -14.95
C VAL A 57 -4.17 2.89 -13.92
N GLN A 58 -5.15 2.04 -14.11
CA GLN A 58 -5.39 0.89 -13.26
C GLN A 58 -4.68 -0.34 -13.80
N SER A 59 -3.86 -1.00 -12.97
CA SER A 59 -3.28 -2.29 -13.31
C SER A 59 -4.37 -3.35 -13.52
N PRO A 60 -4.26 -4.19 -14.56
CA PRO A 60 -5.20 -5.28 -14.80
C PRO A 60 -5.00 -6.46 -13.86
N LEU A 61 -3.91 -6.48 -13.08
CA LEU A 61 -3.62 -7.58 -12.17
C LEU A 61 -4.61 -7.59 -11.00
N ARG A 62 -4.98 -8.77 -10.58
CA ARG A 62 -5.81 -9.02 -9.39
C ARG A 62 -4.96 -9.64 -8.30
N TRP A 63 -5.24 -9.27 -7.05
CA TRP A 63 -4.55 -9.85 -5.91
C TRP A 63 -4.87 -11.33 -5.75
N ASN A 64 -6.15 -11.68 -5.83
CA ASN A 64 -6.68 -13.04 -5.85
C ASN A 64 -7.73 -13.16 -6.95
N GLU A 65 -8.13 -14.38 -7.27
CA GLU A 65 -9.22 -14.64 -8.22
C GLU A 65 -10.56 -14.05 -7.75
N ASP A 66 -10.77 -14.02 -6.43
CA ASP A 66 -11.90 -13.36 -5.79
C ASP A 66 -11.50 -12.06 -5.09
N GLY A 67 -12.49 -11.30 -4.61
CA GLY A 67 -12.29 -10.07 -3.86
C GLY A 67 -12.39 -10.23 -2.34
N ASP A 68 -12.40 -11.45 -1.82
CA ASP A 68 -12.68 -11.73 -0.40
C ASP A 68 -11.63 -11.14 0.55
N TRP A 69 -10.39 -10.98 0.08
CA TRP A 69 -9.34 -10.32 0.86
C TRP A 69 -9.73 -8.89 1.28
N LYS A 70 -10.59 -8.20 0.53
CA LYS A 70 -11.08 -6.86 0.87
C LYS A 70 -11.99 -6.86 2.08
N LEU A 71 -12.67 -7.97 2.33
CA LEU A 71 -13.56 -8.12 3.48
C LEU A 71 -12.80 -8.33 4.79
N ASP A 72 -11.61 -8.92 4.73
CA ASP A 72 -10.78 -9.22 5.90
C ASP A 72 -9.72 -8.16 6.16
N TYR A 73 -9.27 -7.49 5.12
CA TYR A 73 -8.20 -6.52 5.20
C TYR A 73 -8.61 -5.31 6.06
N ASN A 74 -7.87 -5.10 7.16
CA ASN A 74 -8.14 -4.05 8.16
C ASN A 74 -9.56 -4.04 8.75
N ASN A 75 -10.27 -5.13 8.67
CA ASN A 75 -11.61 -5.25 9.24
C ASN A 75 -11.55 -5.76 10.68
N LEU A 76 -11.52 -4.85 11.64
CA LEU A 76 -11.44 -5.17 13.07
C LEU A 76 -12.63 -6.03 13.54
N ALA A 77 -13.80 -5.91 12.93
CA ALA A 77 -14.97 -6.70 13.30
C ALA A 77 -14.82 -8.18 12.98
N ARG A 78 -13.94 -8.54 12.04
CA ARG A 78 -13.65 -9.93 11.65
C ARG A 78 -12.38 -10.49 12.29
N MET A 79 -11.64 -9.68 13.04
CA MET A 79 -10.44 -10.11 13.76
C MET A 79 -10.80 -10.70 15.12
N ALA A 80 -10.08 -11.75 15.53
CA ALA A 80 -10.15 -12.28 16.88
C ALA A 80 -9.64 -11.23 17.89
N PRO A 81 -10.24 -11.14 19.10
CA PRO A 81 -9.84 -10.15 20.11
C PRO A 81 -8.35 -10.23 20.52
N ASP A 82 -7.78 -11.43 20.56
CA ASP A 82 -6.38 -11.69 20.85
C ASP A 82 -5.45 -11.16 19.75
N GLU A 83 -5.84 -11.27 18.51
CA GLU A 83 -5.10 -10.72 17.37
C GLU A 83 -5.10 -9.19 17.41
N ILE A 84 -6.23 -8.58 17.72
CA ILE A 84 -6.34 -7.13 17.89
C ILE A 84 -5.42 -6.64 19.02
N ALA A 85 -5.43 -7.33 20.16
CA ALA A 85 -4.58 -7.01 21.30
C ALA A 85 -3.08 -7.13 20.97
N ARG A 86 -2.70 -8.19 20.24
CA ARG A 86 -1.33 -8.42 19.78
C ARG A 86 -0.84 -7.30 18.87
N ARG A 87 -1.62 -6.92 17.86
CA ARG A 87 -1.28 -5.84 16.92
C ARG A 87 -1.18 -4.48 17.61
N ARG A 88 -2.07 -4.22 18.56
CA ARG A 88 -2.01 -2.99 19.35
C ARG A 88 -0.75 -2.91 20.20
N ALA A 89 -0.39 -4.01 20.89
CA ALA A 89 0.82 -4.08 21.69
C ALA A 89 2.09 -3.91 20.84
N GLU A 90 2.13 -4.49 19.65
CA GLU A 90 3.23 -4.32 18.71
C GLU A 90 3.35 -2.86 18.24
N PHE A 91 2.24 -2.24 17.89
CA PHE A 91 2.22 -0.83 17.50
C PHE A 91 2.74 0.08 18.63
N ASP A 92 2.30 -0.14 19.86
CA ASP A 92 2.74 0.64 21.01
C ASP A 92 4.24 0.46 21.28
N ARG A 93 4.77 -0.74 21.10
CA ARG A 93 6.21 -1.02 21.20
C ARG A 93 7.01 -0.26 20.16
N ILE A 94 6.56 -0.29 18.90
CA ILE A 94 7.21 0.44 17.79
C ILE A 94 7.19 1.94 18.06
N LYS A 95 6.05 2.47 18.50
CA LYS A 95 5.88 3.88 18.85
C LYS A 95 6.84 4.33 19.94
N GLN A 96 6.96 3.54 21.02
CA GLN A 96 7.89 3.84 22.10
C GLN A 96 9.34 3.81 21.64
N THR A 97 9.72 2.85 20.81
CA THR A 97 11.06 2.77 20.23
C THR A 97 11.38 4.01 19.39
N ALA A 98 10.44 4.42 18.54
CA ALA A 98 10.60 5.62 17.73
C ALA A 98 10.73 6.90 18.57
N LEU A 99 9.97 7.02 19.66
CA LEU A 99 10.08 8.15 20.57
C LEU A 99 11.46 8.21 21.26
N ARG A 100 11.96 7.06 21.72
CA ARG A 100 13.31 6.97 22.31
C ARG A 100 14.39 7.37 21.32
N GLN A 101 14.30 6.90 20.09
CA GLN A 101 15.25 7.25 19.03
C GLN A 101 15.25 8.75 18.73
N ARG A 102 14.09 9.38 18.70
CA ARG A 102 13.98 10.85 18.52
C ARG A 102 14.62 11.61 19.67
N GLN A 103 14.42 11.17 20.89
CA GLN A 103 15.06 11.79 22.08
C GLN A 103 16.57 11.68 22.03
N VAL A 104 17.11 10.52 21.66
CA VAL A 104 18.56 10.30 21.54
C VAL A 104 19.14 11.13 20.38
N ALA A 105 18.41 11.29 19.29
CA ALA A 105 18.83 12.09 18.14
C ALA A 105 18.68 13.61 18.35
N GLY A 106 18.15 14.05 19.50
CA GLY A 106 17.93 15.47 19.78
C GLY A 106 16.88 16.14 18.92
N VAL A 107 15.99 15.37 18.31
CA VAL A 107 14.87 15.85 17.49
C VAL A 107 13.62 15.93 18.36
N ALA A 108 13.05 17.09 18.44
CA ALA A 108 11.84 17.35 19.23
C ALA A 108 10.60 16.64 18.61
#